data_6ee01da82d0d23f653493b982f2f4680
#
_entry.id   6ee01da82d0d23f653493b982f2f4680
#
_cell.length_a   1.000
_cell.length_b   1.000
_cell.length_c   1.000
_cell.angle_alpha   90.00
_cell.angle_beta   90.00
_cell.angle_gamma   90.00
#
_symmetry.space_group_name_H-M   'P 1'
#
loop_
_entity.id
_entity.type
_entity.pdbx_description
1 polymer ?
#
loop_
_entity_poly.entity_id
_entity_poly.type
_entity_poly.pdbx_seq_one_letter_code
_entity_poly.pdbx_strand_id
1 'polypeptide(L)'
;CFSLIKEQISQADLAIGNLEVTLGGRPYRGYPMFSAPDEYLQAIKDAGFDILLTANNHCLDRGKKGMERTIQLLDSSGIRYAGTYKNLSERRQRYPLFINRNGFRIALLNYTYGTNGIKATSPNIVNYIDKNTILQDIQSAKARQPDAIIACMHWGEEYQSLPNREQRELANWLLQQGVTHIIGSHPHVIQPMELR
;
A
#
# COMPACT_ATOMS: atom_id res chain seq x y z
N CYS A 1 -17.61 2.77 -11.26
CA CYS A 1 -17.48 3.61 -10.07
C CYS A 1 -16.45 4.73 -10.19
N PHE A 2 -15.48 4.65 -11.11
CA PHE A 2 -14.41 5.66 -11.27
C PHE A 2 -14.66 6.67 -12.40
N SER A 3 -15.84 6.71 -13.03
CA SER A 3 -16.13 7.49 -14.25
C SER A 3 -15.81 9.00 -14.11
N LEU A 4 -16.04 9.59 -12.91
CA LEU A 4 -15.83 11.01 -12.67
C LEU A 4 -14.36 11.42 -12.51
N ILE A 5 -13.48 10.47 -12.16
CA ILE A 5 -12.04 10.73 -11.90
C ILE A 5 -11.13 9.93 -12.83
N LYS A 6 -11.71 9.16 -13.75
CA LYS A 6 -10.96 8.30 -14.67
C LYS A 6 -9.97 9.10 -15.53
N GLU A 7 -10.38 10.26 -16.01
CA GLU A 7 -9.54 11.11 -16.83
C GLU A 7 -8.29 11.56 -16.06
N GLN A 8 -8.45 12.05 -14.84
CA GLN A 8 -7.33 12.48 -14.00
C GLN A 8 -6.38 11.32 -13.66
N ILE A 9 -6.94 10.13 -13.37
CA ILE A 9 -6.13 8.94 -13.08
C ILE A 9 -5.34 8.52 -14.33
N SER A 10 -6.02 8.41 -15.48
CA SER A 10 -5.40 7.92 -16.72
C SER A 10 -4.39 8.89 -17.35
N GLN A 11 -4.46 10.18 -17.04
CA GLN A 11 -3.49 11.19 -17.50
C GLN A 11 -2.23 11.24 -16.61
N ALA A 12 -2.26 10.63 -15.42
CA ALA A 12 -1.08 10.59 -14.56
C ALA A 12 0.01 9.69 -15.17
N ASP A 13 1.26 10.12 -15.10
CA ASP A 13 2.39 9.27 -15.50
C ASP A 13 2.48 7.99 -14.68
N LEU A 14 2.04 8.03 -13.42
CA LEU A 14 2.00 6.90 -12.51
C LEU A 14 0.82 7.07 -11.53
N ALA A 15 -0.16 6.20 -11.61
CA ALA A 15 -1.31 6.20 -10.72
C ALA A 15 -1.19 5.09 -9.68
N ILE A 16 -1.16 5.47 -8.40
CA ILE A 16 -1.05 4.55 -7.26
C ILE A 16 -2.33 4.65 -6.42
N GLY A 17 -2.96 3.51 -6.14
CA GLY A 17 -4.16 3.43 -5.30
C GLY A 17 -3.96 2.57 -4.06
N ASN A 18 -4.71 2.86 -2.98
CA ASN A 18 -4.80 1.98 -1.82
C ASN A 18 -5.98 1.02 -1.99
N LEU A 19 -5.71 -0.27 -2.06
CA LEU A 19 -6.74 -1.33 -2.13
C LEU A 19 -7.16 -1.72 -0.71
N GLU A 20 -8.06 -0.95 -0.13
CA GLU A 20 -8.49 -1.11 1.26
C GLU A 20 -9.67 -2.08 1.42
N VAL A 21 -9.64 -3.15 0.65
CA VAL A 21 -10.59 -4.26 0.70
C VAL A 21 -9.88 -5.55 0.34
N THR A 22 -10.43 -6.70 0.78
CA THR A 22 -10.02 -7.98 0.21
C THR A 22 -10.87 -8.33 -1.01
N LEU A 23 -10.28 -9.04 -1.97
CA LEU A 23 -10.98 -9.73 -3.05
C LEU A 23 -11.18 -11.20 -2.65
N GLY A 24 -11.85 -11.39 -1.50
CA GLY A 24 -11.94 -12.68 -0.80
C GLY A 24 -12.94 -13.68 -1.42
N GLY A 25 -13.66 -13.26 -2.45
CA GLY A 25 -14.73 -14.07 -3.07
C GLY A 25 -16.04 -13.98 -2.30
N ARG A 26 -17.03 -14.81 -2.72
CA ARG A 26 -18.35 -14.86 -2.09
C ARG A 26 -18.29 -15.48 -0.68
N PRO A 27 -19.19 -15.07 0.22
CA PRO A 27 -20.15 -13.98 0.08
C PRO A 27 -19.48 -12.61 0.10
N TYR A 28 -19.87 -11.71 -0.81
CA TYR A 28 -19.42 -10.34 -0.79
C TYR A 28 -19.95 -9.62 0.45
N ARG A 29 -19.13 -8.72 1.01
CA ARG A 29 -19.45 -8.00 2.25
C ARG A 29 -18.92 -6.59 2.23
N GLY A 30 -19.67 -5.67 2.83
CA GLY A 30 -19.23 -4.35 3.20
C GLY A 30 -18.60 -4.34 4.60
N TYR A 31 -18.57 -3.14 5.20
CA TYR A 31 -18.09 -2.94 6.57
C TYR A 31 -18.76 -3.92 7.56
N PRO A 32 -18.02 -4.43 8.58
CA PRO A 32 -16.63 -4.14 8.88
C PRO A 32 -15.60 -5.10 8.25
N MET A 33 -16.03 -6.12 7.53
CA MET A 33 -15.20 -7.22 7.00
C MET A 33 -15.38 -7.29 5.48
N PHE A 34 -14.64 -6.44 4.78
CA PHE A 34 -14.81 -6.26 3.34
C PHE A 34 -14.45 -7.49 2.50
N SER A 35 -15.29 -7.79 1.54
CA SER A 35 -15.00 -8.71 0.43
C SER A 35 -15.63 -8.15 -0.84
N ALA A 36 -14.83 -7.48 -1.65
CA ALA A 36 -15.28 -6.89 -2.91
C ALA A 36 -15.36 -7.97 -4.02
N PRO A 37 -16.24 -7.78 -5.01
CA PRO A 37 -16.29 -8.64 -6.19
C PRO A 37 -15.06 -8.43 -7.09
N ASP A 38 -14.74 -9.42 -7.92
CA ASP A 38 -13.57 -9.38 -8.81
C ASP A 38 -13.68 -8.26 -9.86
N GLU A 39 -14.90 -7.92 -10.26
CA GLU A 39 -15.22 -6.81 -11.16
C GLU A 39 -14.75 -5.45 -10.60
N TYR A 40 -14.57 -5.35 -9.28
CA TYR A 40 -14.00 -4.15 -8.66
C TYR A 40 -12.55 -3.94 -9.07
N LEU A 41 -11.75 -5.01 -9.11
CA LEU A 41 -10.37 -4.95 -9.60
C LEU A 41 -10.31 -4.56 -11.08
N GLN A 42 -11.23 -5.12 -11.89
CA GLN A 42 -11.33 -4.71 -13.30
C GLN A 42 -11.66 -3.22 -13.43
N ALA A 43 -12.60 -2.72 -12.63
CA ALA A 43 -12.93 -1.29 -12.63
C ALA A 43 -11.76 -0.38 -12.21
N ILE A 44 -10.93 -0.82 -11.25
CA ILE A 44 -9.69 -0.14 -10.86
C ILE A 44 -8.70 -0.09 -12.03
N LYS A 45 -8.50 -1.23 -12.70
CA LYS A 45 -7.63 -1.33 -13.87
C LYS A 45 -8.11 -0.43 -15.02
N ASP A 46 -9.40 -0.47 -15.31
CA ASP A 46 -10.02 0.34 -16.37
C ASP A 46 -9.98 1.84 -16.06
N ALA A 47 -9.87 2.21 -14.78
CA ALA A 47 -9.68 3.60 -14.36
C ALA A 47 -8.26 4.10 -14.62
N GLY A 48 -7.28 3.20 -14.84
CA GLY A 48 -5.90 3.57 -15.17
C GLY A 48 -4.91 3.50 -14.00
N PHE A 49 -5.25 2.81 -12.91
CA PHE A 49 -4.27 2.58 -11.84
C PHE A 49 -3.18 1.60 -12.27
N ASP A 50 -1.92 1.98 -12.02
CA ASP A 50 -0.73 1.20 -12.34
C ASP A 50 -0.30 0.28 -11.19
N ILE A 51 -0.46 0.76 -9.94
CA ILE A 51 0.02 0.09 -8.73
C ILE A 51 -1.03 0.16 -7.63
N LEU A 52 -1.15 -0.93 -6.88
CA LEU A 52 -2.02 -0.99 -5.71
C LEU A 52 -1.20 -1.23 -4.42
N LEU A 53 -1.47 -0.42 -3.42
CA LEU A 53 -0.97 -0.59 -2.05
C LEU A 53 -1.89 -1.57 -1.32
N THR A 54 -1.34 -2.60 -0.72
CA THR A 54 -2.10 -3.67 -0.09
C THR A 54 -1.88 -3.80 1.41
N ALA A 55 -0.87 -3.10 2.00
CA ALA A 55 -0.71 -3.04 3.43
C ALA A 55 -1.63 -1.95 4.00
N ASN A 56 -2.78 -2.36 4.48
CA ASN A 56 -3.78 -1.55 5.17
C ASN A 56 -4.51 -2.39 6.23
N ASN A 57 -5.36 -1.76 7.04
CA ASN A 57 -6.06 -2.43 8.13
C ASN A 57 -7.09 -3.46 7.66
N HIS A 58 -7.55 -3.38 6.40
CA HIS A 58 -8.53 -4.30 5.81
C HIS A 58 -7.93 -5.43 4.97
N CYS A 59 -6.62 -5.52 4.84
CA CYS A 59 -5.99 -6.53 3.98
C CYS A 59 -6.18 -7.99 4.45
N LEU A 60 -6.59 -8.19 5.70
CA LEU A 60 -6.88 -9.51 6.28
C LEU A 60 -8.35 -9.76 6.63
N ASP A 61 -9.29 -8.94 6.18
CA ASP A 61 -10.72 -9.06 6.50
C ASP A 61 -11.33 -10.43 6.15
N ARG A 62 -10.76 -11.12 5.19
CA ARG A 62 -11.14 -12.50 4.81
C ARG A 62 -10.04 -13.50 5.18
N GLY A 63 -9.21 -13.13 6.17
CA GLY A 63 -8.11 -13.95 6.69
C GLY A 63 -7.07 -14.31 5.62
N LYS A 64 -6.29 -15.35 5.93
CA LYS A 64 -5.23 -15.86 5.05
C LYS A 64 -5.71 -16.13 3.63
N LYS A 65 -6.82 -16.87 3.48
CA LYS A 65 -7.36 -17.26 2.17
C LYS A 65 -7.79 -16.05 1.33
N GLY A 66 -8.40 -15.05 1.99
CA GLY A 66 -8.81 -13.81 1.33
C GLY A 66 -7.62 -12.99 0.82
N MET A 67 -6.58 -12.85 1.66
CA MET A 67 -5.35 -12.16 1.26
C MET A 67 -4.64 -12.88 0.11
N GLU A 68 -4.47 -14.22 0.20
CA GLU A 68 -3.81 -15.00 -0.86
C GLU A 68 -4.60 -14.93 -2.19
N ARG A 69 -5.94 -14.95 -2.11
CA ARG A 69 -6.80 -14.78 -3.29
C ARG A 69 -6.64 -13.38 -3.89
N THR A 70 -6.61 -12.34 -3.06
CA THR A 70 -6.36 -10.96 -3.51
C THR A 70 -5.03 -10.87 -4.26
N ILE A 71 -3.95 -11.42 -3.70
CA ILE A 71 -2.63 -11.47 -4.34
C ILE A 71 -2.70 -12.21 -5.68
N GLN A 72 -3.38 -13.36 -5.72
CA GLN A 72 -3.53 -14.15 -6.96
C GLN A 72 -4.25 -13.36 -8.06
N LEU A 73 -5.30 -12.61 -7.71
CA LEU A 73 -6.04 -11.79 -8.67
C LEU A 73 -5.18 -10.62 -9.17
N LEU A 74 -4.41 -9.98 -8.29
CA LEU A 74 -3.46 -8.93 -8.69
C LEU A 74 -2.42 -9.47 -9.66
N ASP A 75 -1.81 -10.63 -9.35
CA ASP A 75 -0.85 -11.30 -10.23
C ASP A 75 -1.47 -11.61 -11.60
N SER A 76 -2.67 -12.19 -11.63
CA SER A 76 -3.34 -12.57 -12.87
C SER A 76 -3.80 -11.37 -13.71
N SER A 77 -4.11 -10.24 -13.05
CA SER A 77 -4.50 -9.00 -13.74
C SER A 77 -3.31 -8.21 -14.31
N GLY A 78 -2.09 -8.55 -13.87
CA GLY A 78 -0.88 -7.82 -14.22
C GLY A 78 -0.70 -6.48 -13.51
N ILE A 79 -1.57 -6.14 -12.53
CA ILE A 79 -1.41 -4.94 -11.71
C ILE A 79 -0.30 -5.18 -10.68
N ARG A 80 0.67 -4.27 -10.64
CA ARG A 80 1.74 -4.32 -9.65
C ARG A 80 1.21 -3.92 -8.26
N TYR A 81 1.80 -4.47 -7.21
CA TYR A 81 1.37 -4.17 -5.85
C TYR A 81 2.53 -4.19 -4.85
N ALA A 82 2.33 -3.56 -3.71
CA ALA A 82 3.24 -3.57 -2.59
C ALA A 82 2.46 -3.63 -1.28
N GLY A 83 2.99 -4.39 -0.29
CA GLY A 83 2.45 -4.40 1.07
C GLY A 83 2.15 -5.77 1.65
N THR A 84 1.60 -6.71 0.85
CA THR A 84 1.27 -8.07 1.28
C THR A 84 1.87 -9.13 0.36
N TYR A 85 2.27 -10.27 0.92
CA TYR A 85 2.95 -11.35 0.19
C TYR A 85 2.56 -12.71 0.74
N LYS A 86 2.56 -13.75 -0.12
CA LYS A 86 2.25 -15.13 0.28
C LYS A 86 3.32 -15.71 1.20
N ASN A 87 4.56 -15.24 1.09
CA ASN A 87 5.68 -15.69 1.91
C ASN A 87 6.88 -14.72 1.83
N LEU A 88 7.89 -14.98 2.67
CA LEU A 88 9.09 -14.15 2.74
C LEU A 88 9.93 -14.18 1.44
N SER A 89 9.95 -15.29 0.73
CA SER A 89 10.68 -15.40 -0.57
C SER A 89 10.07 -14.45 -1.59
N GLU A 90 8.74 -14.45 -1.73
CA GLU A 90 8.03 -13.54 -2.62
C GLU A 90 8.27 -12.07 -2.25
N ARG A 91 8.20 -11.74 -0.94
CA ARG A 91 8.52 -10.38 -0.46
C ARG A 91 9.94 -9.96 -0.86
N ARG A 92 10.94 -10.80 -0.62
CA ARG A 92 12.34 -10.50 -0.97
C ARG A 92 12.57 -10.27 -2.46
N GLN A 93 11.83 -10.97 -3.32
CA GLN A 93 11.93 -10.81 -4.78
C GLN A 93 11.28 -9.53 -5.29
N ARG A 94 10.19 -9.10 -4.67
CA ARG A 94 9.33 -8.02 -5.17
C ARG A 94 9.45 -6.69 -4.41
N TYR A 95 10.05 -6.71 -3.21
CA TYR A 95 10.07 -5.54 -2.32
C TYR A 95 11.50 -5.16 -1.91
N PRO A 96 11.84 -3.84 -1.85
CA PRO A 96 11.03 -2.67 -2.26
C PRO A 96 10.58 -2.71 -3.70
N LEU A 97 9.40 -2.14 -4.01
CA LEU A 97 8.87 -2.11 -5.37
C LEU A 97 9.55 -1.00 -6.18
N PHE A 98 10.35 -1.39 -7.19
CA PHE A 98 11.02 -0.43 -8.06
C PHE A 98 10.19 -0.13 -9.30
N ILE A 99 10.11 1.16 -9.65
CA ILE A 99 9.36 1.69 -10.78
C ILE A 99 10.32 2.56 -11.59
N ASN A 100 10.40 2.29 -12.89
CA ASN A 100 11.07 3.18 -13.84
C ASN A 100 10.00 3.90 -14.64
N ARG A 101 9.96 5.22 -14.56
CA ARG A 101 8.98 6.04 -15.27
C ARG A 101 9.60 7.39 -15.65
N ASN A 102 9.50 7.77 -16.94
CA ASN A 102 10.00 9.05 -17.47
C ASN A 102 11.46 9.34 -17.08
N GLY A 103 12.33 8.32 -17.09
CA GLY A 103 13.74 8.44 -16.72
C GLY A 103 14.02 8.38 -15.21
N PHE A 104 13.00 8.44 -14.35
CA PHE A 104 13.15 8.31 -12.90
C PHE A 104 13.06 6.86 -12.45
N ARG A 105 13.88 6.50 -11.49
CA ARG A 105 13.85 5.24 -10.76
C ARG A 105 13.32 5.47 -9.36
N ILE A 106 12.12 5.02 -9.08
CA ILE A 106 11.42 5.22 -7.82
C ILE A 106 11.41 3.90 -7.03
N ALA A 107 11.76 3.95 -5.75
CA ALA A 107 11.52 2.87 -4.80
C ALA A 107 10.26 3.17 -3.99
N LEU A 108 9.25 2.32 -4.11
CA LEU A 108 7.98 2.45 -3.39
C LEU A 108 7.94 1.49 -2.21
N LEU A 109 7.65 2.04 -1.04
CA LEU A 109 7.46 1.33 0.22
C LEU A 109 6.00 1.48 0.66
N ASN A 110 5.43 0.41 1.27
CA ASN A 110 4.06 0.46 1.81
C ASN A 110 3.99 -0.33 3.11
N TYR A 111 3.42 0.29 4.15
CA TYR A 111 3.29 -0.28 5.49
C TYR A 111 1.95 0.10 6.12
N THR A 112 1.47 -0.74 7.06
CA THR A 112 0.27 -0.49 7.85
C THR A 112 0.53 -0.57 9.35
N TYR A 113 -0.21 0.22 10.13
CA TYR A 113 -0.18 0.17 11.60
C TYR A 113 -0.77 -1.14 12.16
N GLY A 114 -1.65 -1.79 11.41
CA GLY A 114 -2.34 -2.98 11.90
C GLY A 114 -3.30 -3.57 10.87
N THR A 115 -4.03 -4.59 11.29
CA THR A 115 -4.97 -5.36 10.49
C THR A 115 -6.25 -5.69 11.26
N ASN A 116 -6.83 -4.69 11.92
CA ASN A 116 -8.08 -4.78 12.69
C ASN A 116 -8.12 -5.99 13.66
N GLY A 117 -6.98 -6.27 14.34
CA GLY A 117 -6.85 -7.36 15.28
C GLY A 117 -6.66 -8.75 14.67
N ILE A 118 -6.75 -8.91 13.36
CA ILE A 118 -6.51 -10.18 12.66
C ILE A 118 -5.02 -10.30 12.35
N LYS A 119 -4.34 -11.25 12.97
CA LYS A 119 -2.89 -11.43 12.76
C LYS A 119 -2.61 -12.19 11.47
N ALA A 120 -1.61 -11.71 10.72
CA ALA A 120 -1.04 -12.48 9.62
C ALA A 120 -0.42 -13.78 10.16
N THR A 121 -0.74 -14.91 9.51
CA THR A 121 -0.20 -16.22 9.90
C THR A 121 0.83 -16.69 8.89
N SER A 122 1.92 -17.29 9.38
CA SER A 122 2.95 -17.88 8.53
C SER A 122 2.33 -18.82 7.47
N PRO A 123 2.84 -18.81 6.22
CA PRO A 123 4.01 -18.07 5.71
C PRO A 123 3.70 -16.65 5.23
N ASN A 124 2.44 -16.18 5.35
CA ASN A 124 2.01 -14.89 4.82
C ASN A 124 2.69 -13.71 5.52
N ILE A 125 2.97 -12.67 4.76
CA ILE A 125 3.61 -11.44 5.22
C ILE A 125 2.70 -10.25 4.92
N VAL A 126 2.49 -9.42 5.94
CA VAL A 126 1.98 -8.05 5.83
C VAL A 126 3.10 -7.12 6.27
N ASN A 127 3.35 -6.07 5.53
CA ASN A 127 4.33 -5.05 5.92
C ASN A 127 3.73 -4.19 7.03
N TYR A 128 3.96 -4.56 8.28
CA TYR A 128 3.62 -3.73 9.43
C TYR A 128 4.62 -2.60 9.64
N ILE A 129 4.19 -1.53 10.28
CA ILE A 129 5.07 -0.43 10.73
C ILE A 129 5.96 -0.97 11.85
N ASP A 130 7.19 -1.30 11.50
CA ASP A 130 8.28 -1.69 12.39
C ASP A 130 9.56 -1.01 11.93
N LYS A 131 10.18 -0.19 12.79
CA LYS A 131 11.32 0.63 12.42
C LYS A 131 12.53 -0.18 11.95
N ASN A 132 12.77 -1.38 12.51
CA ASN A 132 13.90 -2.21 12.12
C ASN A 132 13.70 -2.76 10.70
N THR A 133 12.50 -3.27 10.42
CA THR A 133 12.13 -3.77 9.10
C THR A 133 12.15 -2.64 8.07
N ILE A 134 11.57 -1.48 8.40
CA ILE A 134 11.56 -0.31 7.51
C ILE A 134 12.99 0.15 7.20
N LEU A 135 13.88 0.19 8.20
CA LEU A 135 15.28 0.58 8.00
C LEU A 135 16.01 -0.37 7.03
N GLN A 136 15.81 -1.68 7.18
CA GLN A 136 16.38 -2.69 6.27
C GLN A 136 15.86 -2.50 4.83
N ASP A 137 14.58 -2.24 4.67
CA ASP A 137 13.97 -1.99 3.37
C ASP A 137 14.49 -0.69 2.73
N ILE A 138 14.66 0.39 3.50
CA ILE A 138 15.26 1.64 3.03
C ILE A 138 16.72 1.42 2.60
N GLN A 139 17.50 0.67 3.38
CA GLN A 139 18.87 0.32 3.02
C GLN A 139 18.93 -0.50 1.72
N SER A 140 18.04 -1.48 1.59
CA SER A 140 17.89 -2.28 0.36
C SER A 140 17.49 -1.41 -0.85
N ALA A 141 16.60 -0.42 -0.64
CA ALA A 141 16.24 0.55 -1.67
C ALA A 141 17.45 1.39 -2.09
N LYS A 142 18.17 1.98 -1.13
CA LYS A 142 19.35 2.83 -1.37
C LYS A 142 20.48 2.10 -2.10
N ALA A 143 20.69 0.81 -1.80
CA ALA A 143 21.71 0.00 -2.49
C ALA A 143 21.47 -0.10 -4.00
N ARG A 144 20.25 0.16 -4.47
CA ARG A 144 19.88 0.18 -5.88
C ARG A 144 19.79 1.59 -6.47
N GLN A 145 20.24 2.61 -5.74
CA GLN A 145 20.38 4.00 -6.18
C GLN A 145 19.09 4.56 -6.86
N PRO A 146 17.94 4.62 -6.18
CA PRO A 146 16.75 5.24 -6.71
C PRO A 146 16.89 6.78 -6.69
N ASP A 147 16.20 7.47 -7.62
CA ASP A 147 16.07 8.92 -7.62
C ASP A 147 15.15 9.39 -6.49
N ALA A 148 14.19 8.56 -6.10
CA ALA A 148 13.28 8.83 -5.00
C ALA A 148 12.91 7.56 -4.24
N ILE A 149 12.73 7.68 -2.91
CA ILE A 149 12.13 6.67 -2.05
C ILE A 149 10.82 7.23 -1.52
N ILE A 150 9.71 6.63 -1.92
CA ILE A 150 8.36 7.04 -1.51
C ILE A 150 7.83 6.03 -0.50
N ALA A 151 7.50 6.48 0.71
CA ALA A 151 6.88 5.66 1.74
C ALA A 151 5.38 5.94 1.84
N CYS A 152 4.57 4.96 1.49
CA CYS A 152 3.11 5.00 1.63
C CYS A 152 2.72 4.34 2.95
N MET A 153 2.22 5.16 3.88
CA MET A 153 1.97 4.78 5.27
C MET A 153 0.47 4.76 5.55
N HIS A 154 -0.05 3.59 5.91
CA HIS A 154 -1.42 3.44 6.35
C HIS A 154 -1.47 3.53 7.88
N TRP A 155 -1.80 4.71 8.41
CA TRP A 155 -1.57 5.07 9.81
C TRP A 155 -2.50 6.18 10.32
N GLY A 156 -2.37 6.50 11.63
CA GLY A 156 -3.11 7.58 12.27
C GLY A 156 -4.45 7.15 12.81
N GLU A 157 -5.32 8.11 13.02
CA GLU A 157 -6.66 7.93 13.57
C GLU A 157 -7.71 8.39 12.56
N GLU A 158 -8.79 7.62 12.44
CA GLU A 158 -9.89 7.94 11.54
C GLU A 158 -10.53 9.28 11.92
N TYR A 159 -10.87 10.07 10.90
CA TYR A 159 -11.61 11.34 10.99
C TYR A 159 -10.90 12.46 11.79
N GLN A 160 -9.60 12.30 12.09
CA GLN A 160 -8.78 13.36 12.68
C GLN A 160 -8.12 14.19 11.57
N SER A 161 -8.42 15.49 11.52
CA SER A 161 -7.86 16.41 10.49
C SER A 161 -6.39 16.80 10.74
N LEU A 162 -5.85 16.50 11.91
CA LEU A 162 -4.44 16.74 12.25
C LEU A 162 -3.73 15.41 12.51
N PRO A 163 -2.48 15.26 12.04
CA PRO A 163 -1.68 14.07 12.33
C PRO A 163 -1.37 14.01 13.82
N ASN A 164 -1.46 12.81 14.40
CA ASN A 164 -1.11 12.59 15.79
C ASN A 164 0.42 12.63 16.00
N ARG A 165 0.86 12.49 17.25
CA ARG A 165 2.28 12.54 17.60
C ARG A 165 3.09 11.43 16.94
N GLU A 166 2.56 10.21 16.91
CA GLU A 166 3.24 9.05 16.33
C GLU A 166 3.47 9.21 14.83
N GLN A 167 2.47 9.72 14.09
CA GLN A 167 2.61 10.03 12.67
C GLN A 167 3.75 11.03 12.44
N ARG A 168 3.80 12.12 13.23
CA ARG A 168 4.84 13.16 13.09
C ARG A 168 6.23 12.65 13.43
N GLU A 169 6.37 11.90 14.52
CA GLU A 169 7.66 11.32 14.94
C GLU A 169 8.18 10.29 13.92
N LEU A 170 7.28 9.43 13.38
CA LEU A 170 7.66 8.45 12.38
C LEU A 170 8.00 9.13 11.05
N ALA A 171 7.24 10.16 10.63
CA ALA A 171 7.54 10.92 9.42
C ALA A 171 8.93 11.57 9.50
N ASN A 172 9.25 12.23 10.61
CA ASN A 172 10.57 12.82 10.84
C ASN A 172 11.68 11.78 10.75
N TRP A 173 11.47 10.63 11.39
CA TRP A 173 12.43 9.54 11.36
C TRP A 173 12.62 8.98 9.94
N LEU A 174 11.55 8.76 9.17
CA LEU A 174 11.62 8.29 7.78
C LEU A 174 12.44 9.24 6.90
N LEU A 175 12.20 10.56 7.01
CA LEU A 175 12.98 11.57 6.28
C LEU A 175 14.47 11.52 6.66
N GLN A 176 14.79 11.40 7.96
CA GLN A 176 16.16 11.24 8.43
C GLN A 176 16.83 9.97 7.90
N GLN A 177 16.06 8.90 7.66
CA GLN A 177 16.57 7.68 7.03
C GLN A 177 16.70 7.81 5.50
N GLY A 178 16.31 8.94 4.91
CA GLY A 178 16.47 9.23 3.48
C GLY A 178 15.29 8.84 2.60
N VAL A 179 14.12 8.65 3.18
CA VAL A 179 12.85 8.68 2.44
C VAL A 179 12.66 10.10 1.89
N THR A 180 12.30 10.23 0.63
CA THR A 180 12.15 11.54 -0.04
C THR A 180 10.72 12.06 0.02
N HIS A 181 9.74 11.15 0.01
CA HIS A 181 8.31 11.49 0.05
C HIS A 181 7.55 10.53 0.96
N ILE A 182 6.61 11.06 1.72
CA ILE A 182 5.73 10.27 2.59
C ILE A 182 4.29 10.58 2.20
N ILE A 183 3.53 9.53 1.91
CA ILE A 183 2.10 9.61 1.58
C ILE A 183 1.33 8.86 2.67
N GLY A 184 0.50 9.58 3.41
CA GLY A 184 -0.37 9.01 4.44
C GLY A 184 -1.72 8.59 3.88
N SER A 185 -2.28 7.51 4.43
CA SER A 185 -3.67 7.05 4.23
C SER A 185 -4.25 6.55 5.55
N HIS A 186 -5.51 6.15 5.60
CA HIS A 186 -6.29 5.67 6.73
C HIS A 186 -7.21 6.72 7.39
N PRO A 187 -6.81 7.99 7.65
CA PRO A 187 -7.68 8.91 8.39
C PRO A 187 -9.02 9.25 7.71
N HIS A 188 -9.21 8.94 6.44
CA HIS A 188 -10.41 9.25 5.61
C HIS A 188 -10.75 10.74 5.55
N VAL A 189 -9.80 11.60 5.94
CA VAL A 189 -9.86 13.06 5.84
C VAL A 189 -8.51 13.59 5.35
N ILE A 190 -8.53 14.77 4.73
CA ILE A 190 -7.30 15.44 4.33
C ILE A 190 -6.59 15.98 5.57
N GLN A 191 -5.34 15.59 5.75
CA GLN A 191 -4.43 16.11 6.75
C GLN A 191 -3.42 17.09 6.10
N PRO A 192 -2.76 17.97 6.90
CA PRO A 192 -1.82 18.94 6.36
C PRO A 192 -0.69 18.28 5.54
N MET A 193 -0.32 18.95 4.45
CA MET A 193 0.88 18.65 3.67
C MET A 193 2.01 19.60 4.07
N GLU A 194 3.21 19.08 4.22
CA GLU A 194 4.39 19.85 4.61
C GLU A 194 5.55 19.60 3.63
N LEU A 195 6.23 20.65 3.26
CA LEU A 195 7.51 20.59 2.57
C LEU A 195 8.62 20.81 3.61
N ARG A 196 9.61 19.89 3.67
CA ARG A 196 10.73 19.94 4.63
C ARG A 196 12.07 19.78 3.93
#